data_5bfda60d4e76f048af63dddec860326f
#
_entry.id   5bfda60d4e76f048af63dddec860326f
#
_cell.length_a   1.000
_cell.length_b   1.000
_cell.length_c   1.000
_cell.angle_alpha   90.00
_cell.angle_beta   90.00
_cell.angle_gamma   90.00
#
_symmetry.space_group_name_H-M   'P 1'
#
loop_
_entity.id
_entity.type
_entity.pdbx_description
1 polymer ?
#
loop_
_entity_poly.entity_id
_entity_poly.type
_entity_poly.pdbx_seq_one_letter_code
_entity_poly.pdbx_strand_id
1 'polypeptide(L)'
;MEHVVGPQERIEAICIGPEDDMEGRRNDIAEAVAKVDDGSGVIILTDLFGGTPSNLAISLMKSEKVEVIAGVNLPMLIRLEGARKLLDVRAAVAAAREAGRKYISVASEILGETV
;
A
#
# COMPACT_ATOMS: atom_id res chain seq x y z
N MET A 1 1.43 9.91 7.80
CA MET A 1 0.13 10.06 7.11
C MET A 1 -1.00 10.52 8.02
N GLU A 2 -1.15 9.92 9.18
CA GLU A 2 -2.27 10.25 10.07
C GLU A 2 -2.27 11.70 10.56
N HIS A 3 -1.12 12.36 10.63
CA HIS A 3 -1.06 13.79 10.96
C HIS A 3 -1.61 14.68 9.84
N VAL A 4 -1.80 14.15 8.63
CA VAL A 4 -2.39 14.87 7.48
C VAL A 4 -3.89 14.57 7.39
N VAL A 5 -4.29 13.31 7.54
CA VAL A 5 -5.67 12.86 7.31
C VAL A 5 -6.39 12.41 8.58
N GLY A 6 -5.72 12.45 9.73
CA GLY A 6 -6.25 12.01 11.03
C GLY A 6 -6.06 10.51 11.27
N PRO A 7 -6.47 10.04 12.45
CA PRO A 7 -6.38 8.61 12.79
C PRO A 7 -7.17 7.74 11.81
N GLN A 8 -6.62 6.56 11.50
CA GLN A 8 -7.20 5.64 10.53
C GLN A 8 -7.57 4.31 11.18
N GLU A 9 -8.68 3.74 10.73
CA GLU A 9 -9.11 2.39 11.11
C GLU A 9 -8.78 1.42 9.97
N ARG A 10 -8.71 0.14 10.28
CA ARG A 10 -8.47 -0.94 9.31
C ARG A 10 -7.17 -0.77 8.53
N ILE A 11 -6.13 -0.34 9.22
CA ILE A 11 -4.77 -0.26 8.71
C ILE A 11 -3.86 -1.01 9.69
N GLU A 12 -3.05 -1.91 9.15
CA GLU A 12 -2.04 -2.66 9.89
C GLU A 12 -0.68 -2.48 9.22
N ALA A 13 0.35 -2.30 10.00
CA ALA A 13 1.72 -2.25 9.52
C ALA A 13 2.48 -3.47 10.03
N ILE A 14 3.25 -4.10 9.16
CA ILE A 14 4.06 -5.27 9.51
C ILE A 14 5.50 -4.98 9.10
N CYS A 15 6.40 -5.11 10.06
CA CYS A 15 7.84 -4.94 9.82
C CYS A 15 8.47 -6.30 9.62
N ILE A 16 9.28 -6.44 8.56
CA ILE A 16 9.96 -7.68 8.22
C ILE A 16 11.47 -7.41 8.23
N GLY A 17 12.19 -8.14 9.09
CA GLY A 17 13.64 -8.08 9.16
C GLY A 17 14.30 -9.19 8.35
N PRO A 18 15.61 -9.07 8.01
CA PRO A 18 16.30 -10.06 7.20
C PRO A 18 16.49 -11.40 7.89
N GLU A 19 16.42 -11.43 9.22
CA GLU A 19 16.59 -12.65 10.04
C GLU A 19 15.25 -13.30 10.40
N ASP A 20 14.13 -12.74 9.94
CA ASP A 20 12.81 -13.22 10.34
C ASP A 20 12.44 -14.54 9.66
N ASP A 21 11.65 -15.35 10.37
CA ASP A 21 11.05 -16.55 9.82
C ASP A 21 10.01 -16.16 8.77
N MET A 22 10.24 -16.55 7.53
CA MET A 22 9.39 -16.17 6.40
C MET A 22 7.99 -16.77 6.52
N GLU A 23 7.86 -17.99 6.97
CA GLU A 23 6.56 -18.61 7.17
C GLU A 23 5.77 -17.91 8.29
N GLY A 24 6.43 -17.57 9.39
CA GLY A 24 5.85 -16.78 10.46
C GLY A 24 5.38 -15.41 9.99
N ARG A 25 6.20 -14.71 9.21
CA ARG A 25 5.83 -13.40 8.66
C ARG A 25 4.67 -13.50 7.67
N ARG A 26 4.64 -14.54 6.84
CA ARG A 26 3.52 -14.79 5.93
C ARG A 26 2.21 -14.97 6.71
N ASN A 27 2.26 -15.71 7.79
CA ASN A 27 1.10 -15.90 8.66
C ASN A 27 0.66 -14.60 9.30
N ASP A 28 1.60 -13.75 9.74
CA ASP A 28 1.31 -12.44 10.30
C ASP A 28 0.60 -11.54 9.28
N ILE A 29 1.04 -11.57 8.04
CA ILE A 29 0.40 -10.79 6.95
C ILE A 29 -1.00 -11.34 6.70
N ALA A 30 -1.17 -12.65 6.66
CA ALA A 30 -2.49 -13.27 6.46
C ALA A 30 -3.46 -12.91 7.58
N GLU A 31 -3.01 -12.91 8.83
CA GLU A 31 -3.82 -12.49 9.97
C GLU A 31 -4.19 -11.01 9.89
N ALA A 32 -3.25 -10.15 9.50
CA ALA A 32 -3.51 -8.73 9.33
C ALA A 32 -4.53 -8.47 8.22
N VAL A 33 -4.44 -9.20 7.10
CA VAL A 33 -5.42 -9.13 6.02
C VAL A 33 -6.82 -9.47 6.54
N ALA A 34 -6.94 -10.57 7.27
CA ALA A 34 -8.22 -10.98 7.84
C ALA A 34 -8.78 -9.93 8.81
N LYS A 35 -7.90 -9.33 9.61
CA LYS A 35 -8.29 -8.33 10.61
C LYS A 35 -8.83 -7.04 9.99
N VAL A 36 -8.24 -6.58 8.87
CA VAL A 36 -8.65 -5.31 8.25
C VAL A 36 -9.75 -5.50 7.19
N ASP A 37 -10.00 -6.73 6.76
CA ASP A 37 -10.99 -7.01 5.71
C ASP A 37 -12.42 -6.86 6.26
N ASP A 38 -13.18 -5.96 5.65
CA ASP A 38 -14.59 -5.76 5.98
C ASP A 38 -15.53 -6.43 4.95
N GLY A 39 -14.98 -7.26 4.06
CA GLY A 39 -15.72 -7.90 2.98
C GLY A 39 -15.54 -7.21 1.62
N SER A 40 -14.98 -6.00 1.60
CA SER A 40 -14.76 -5.22 0.37
C SER A 40 -13.45 -5.54 -0.33
N GLY A 41 -12.55 -6.22 0.38
CA GLY A 41 -11.21 -6.52 -0.10
C GLY A 41 -10.12 -5.81 0.68
N VAL A 42 -8.87 -6.15 0.38
CA VAL A 42 -7.69 -5.63 1.09
C VAL A 42 -6.64 -5.20 0.08
N ILE A 43 -6.00 -4.08 0.35
CA ILE A 43 -4.89 -3.58 -0.44
C ILE A 43 -3.63 -3.66 0.43
N ILE A 44 -2.61 -4.35 -0.09
CA ILE A 44 -1.30 -4.46 0.56
C ILE A 44 -0.34 -3.51 -0.15
N LEU A 45 0.33 -2.68 0.62
CA LEU A 45 1.29 -1.70 0.10
C LEU A 45 2.70 -2.09 0.49
N THR A 46 3.60 -2.07 -0.48
CA THR A 46 5.02 -2.36 -0.27
C THR A 46 5.88 -1.33 -1.02
N ASP A 47 7.15 -1.23 -0.65
CA ASP A 47 8.05 -0.24 -1.25
C ASP A 47 8.49 -0.61 -2.66
N LEU A 48 8.81 -1.89 -2.92
CA LEU A 48 9.17 -2.34 -4.26
C LEU A 48 8.91 -3.84 -4.43
N PHE A 49 8.76 -4.28 -5.66
CA PHE A 49 8.71 -5.71 -5.99
C PHE A 49 10.11 -6.31 -6.01
N GLY A 50 10.18 -7.63 -5.78
CA GLY A 50 11.44 -8.38 -5.80
C GLY A 50 12.09 -8.55 -4.43
N GLY A 51 11.59 -7.87 -3.40
CA GLY A 51 12.02 -8.07 -2.02
C GLY A 51 11.18 -9.11 -1.29
N THR A 52 11.63 -9.56 -0.13
CA THR A 52 10.91 -10.51 0.70
C THR A 52 9.49 -10.04 1.06
N PRO A 53 9.29 -8.77 1.52
CA PRO A 53 7.95 -8.31 1.86
C PRO A 53 6.96 -8.41 0.69
N SER A 54 7.39 -8.02 -0.51
CA SER A 54 6.51 -8.08 -1.68
C SER A 54 6.21 -9.52 -2.08
N ASN A 55 7.19 -10.43 -1.99
CA ASN A 55 6.99 -11.83 -2.33
C ASN A 55 5.99 -12.51 -1.38
N LEU A 56 6.07 -12.20 -0.09
CA LEU A 56 5.11 -12.69 0.90
C LEU A 56 3.72 -12.17 0.62
N ALA A 57 3.60 -10.87 0.30
CA ALA A 57 2.31 -10.25 -0.01
C ALA A 57 1.68 -10.86 -1.27
N ILE A 58 2.47 -11.02 -2.34
CA ILE A 58 2.00 -11.62 -3.59
C ILE A 58 1.48 -13.04 -3.37
N SER A 59 2.08 -13.80 -2.47
CA SER A 59 1.62 -15.15 -2.16
C SER A 59 0.18 -15.21 -1.64
N LEU A 60 -0.35 -14.10 -1.16
CA LEU A 60 -1.71 -13.99 -0.65
C LEU A 60 -2.73 -13.50 -1.69
N MET A 61 -2.28 -13.15 -2.90
CA MET A 61 -3.17 -12.64 -3.97
C MET A 61 -4.09 -13.69 -4.58
N LYS A 62 -3.99 -14.93 -4.17
CA LYS A 62 -4.88 -16.01 -4.65
C LYS A 62 -6.33 -15.75 -4.30
N SER A 63 -6.59 -14.91 -3.32
CA SER A 63 -7.92 -14.39 -3.04
C SER A 63 -8.24 -13.29 -4.05
N GLU A 64 -9.42 -13.31 -4.65
CA GLU A 64 -9.87 -12.32 -5.62
C GLU A 64 -9.96 -10.90 -5.04
N LYS A 65 -9.92 -10.79 -3.72
CA LYS A 65 -10.11 -9.52 -3.01
C LYS A 65 -8.84 -8.95 -2.41
N VAL A 66 -7.68 -9.49 -2.75
CA VAL A 66 -6.40 -8.95 -2.28
C VAL A 66 -5.61 -8.42 -3.46
N GLU A 67 -5.20 -7.17 -3.38
CA GLU A 67 -4.34 -6.53 -4.38
C GLU A 67 -3.06 -6.05 -3.71
N VAL A 68 -1.97 -6.02 -4.46
CA VAL A 68 -0.66 -5.55 -3.96
C VAL A 68 -0.15 -4.42 -4.83
N ILE A 69 0.21 -3.30 -4.22
CA ILE A 69 0.82 -2.16 -4.91
C ILE A 69 2.24 -1.98 -4.38
N ALA A 70 3.21 -1.94 -5.28
CA ALA A 70 4.58 -1.57 -4.97
C ALA A 70 4.84 -0.10 -5.27
N GLY A 71 5.84 0.48 -4.61
CA GLY A 71 6.20 1.88 -4.81
C GLY A 71 5.42 2.84 -3.95
N VAL A 72 4.98 2.40 -2.77
CA VAL A 72 4.19 3.23 -1.86
C VAL A 72 4.89 4.56 -1.54
N ASN A 73 4.14 5.64 -1.62
CA ASN A 73 4.58 6.98 -1.21
C ASN A 73 3.42 7.73 -0.54
N LEU A 74 3.71 8.87 0.05
CA LEU A 74 2.70 9.61 0.80
C LEU A 74 1.51 10.07 -0.05
N PRO A 75 1.67 10.61 -1.27
CA PRO A 75 0.53 10.95 -2.12
C PRO A 75 -0.40 9.77 -2.38
N MET A 76 0.16 8.57 -2.60
CA MET A 76 -0.61 7.35 -2.77
C MET A 76 -1.45 7.04 -1.53
N LEU A 77 -0.83 7.13 -0.34
CA LEU A 77 -1.52 6.86 0.92
C LEU A 77 -2.66 7.84 1.17
N ILE A 78 -2.43 9.13 0.94
CA ILE A 78 -3.45 10.17 1.12
C ILE A 78 -4.63 9.93 0.17
N ARG A 79 -4.36 9.64 -1.09
CA ARG A 79 -5.43 9.36 -2.08
C ARG A 79 -6.21 8.11 -1.71
N LEU A 80 -5.50 7.07 -1.27
CA LEU A 80 -6.12 5.81 -0.92
C LEU A 80 -7.04 5.95 0.30
N GLU A 81 -6.68 6.80 1.25
CA GLU A 81 -7.52 7.07 2.43
C GLU A 81 -8.93 7.50 2.01
N GLY A 82 -9.05 8.43 1.08
CA GLY A 82 -10.34 8.86 0.56
C GLY A 82 -10.97 7.85 -0.39
N ALA A 83 -10.18 7.30 -1.31
CA ALA A 83 -10.66 6.40 -2.35
C ALA A 83 -11.25 5.10 -1.78
N ARG A 84 -10.63 4.54 -0.73
CA ARG A 84 -11.10 3.28 -0.13
C ARG A 84 -12.50 3.36 0.46
N LYS A 85 -12.95 4.55 0.78
CA LYS A 85 -14.28 4.77 1.38
C LYS A 85 -15.38 4.87 0.32
N LEU A 86 -15.02 5.22 -0.92
CA LEU A 86 -15.97 5.54 -1.99
C LEU A 86 -15.91 4.59 -3.17
N LEU A 87 -14.79 3.89 -3.36
CA LEU A 87 -14.51 3.09 -4.54
C LEU A 87 -14.29 1.63 -4.16
N ASP A 88 -14.54 0.72 -5.10
CA ASP A 88 -14.14 -0.67 -4.93
C ASP A 88 -12.61 -0.81 -4.97
N VAL A 89 -12.11 -2.01 -4.65
CA VAL A 89 -10.66 -2.26 -4.57
C VAL A 89 -9.96 -1.91 -5.88
N ARG A 90 -10.50 -2.34 -7.01
CA ARG A 90 -9.87 -2.09 -8.32
C ARG A 90 -9.78 -0.60 -8.64
N ALA A 91 -10.86 0.13 -8.43
CA ALA A 91 -10.89 1.58 -8.68
C ALA A 91 -10.02 2.35 -7.67
N ALA A 92 -10.02 1.92 -6.41
CA ALA A 92 -9.17 2.53 -5.38
C ALA A 92 -7.68 2.33 -5.68
N VAL A 93 -7.29 1.13 -6.12
CA VAL A 93 -5.92 0.82 -6.54
C VAL A 93 -5.49 1.71 -7.72
N ALA A 94 -6.35 1.85 -8.73
CA ALA A 94 -6.04 2.69 -9.89
C ALA A 94 -5.86 4.17 -9.49
N ALA A 95 -6.73 4.68 -8.62
CA ALA A 95 -6.63 6.05 -8.13
C ALA A 95 -5.37 6.29 -7.31
N ALA A 96 -5.03 5.35 -6.44
CA ALA A 96 -3.82 5.42 -5.61
C ALA A 96 -2.55 5.40 -6.46
N ARG A 97 -2.48 4.51 -7.44
CA ARG A 97 -1.34 4.42 -8.36
C ARG A 97 -1.14 5.72 -9.12
N GLU A 98 -2.21 6.29 -9.63
CA GLU A 98 -2.15 7.55 -10.38
C GLU A 98 -1.66 8.69 -9.49
N ALA A 99 -2.16 8.82 -8.27
CA ALA A 99 -1.71 9.83 -7.33
C ALA A 99 -0.23 9.65 -6.97
N GLY A 100 0.20 8.42 -6.75
CA GLY A 100 1.60 8.11 -6.45
C GLY A 100 2.55 8.54 -7.56
N ARG A 101 2.16 8.37 -8.80
CA ARG A 101 2.94 8.79 -9.97
C ARG A 101 2.92 10.30 -10.17
N LYS A 102 1.75 10.90 -10.03
CA LYS A 102 1.51 12.31 -10.35
C LYS A 102 2.34 13.27 -9.49
N TYR A 103 2.53 12.95 -8.22
CA TYR A 103 3.16 13.85 -7.27
C TYR A 103 4.64 13.57 -7.04
N ILE A 104 5.27 12.73 -7.86
CA ILE A 104 6.72 12.64 -7.90
C ILE A 104 7.22 13.86 -8.68
N SER A 105 7.98 14.73 -8.00
CA SER A 105 8.38 16.01 -8.56
C SER A 105 9.85 16.30 -8.31
N VAL A 106 10.48 16.97 -9.24
CA VAL A 106 11.86 17.43 -9.12
C VAL A 106 11.84 18.94 -8.87
N ALA A 107 12.54 19.37 -7.82
CA ALA A 107 12.47 20.77 -7.38
C ALA A 107 12.85 21.77 -8.46
N SER A 108 13.91 21.50 -9.24
CA SER A 108 14.35 22.40 -10.31
C SER A 108 13.28 22.54 -11.41
N GLU A 109 12.54 21.47 -11.70
CA GLU A 109 11.45 21.52 -12.68
C GLU A 109 10.29 22.38 -12.19
N ILE A 110 9.94 22.26 -10.90
CA ILE A 110 8.87 23.05 -10.29
C ILE A 110 9.22 24.54 -10.32
N LEU A 111 10.48 24.87 -10.06
CA LEU A 111 10.97 26.27 -10.01
C LEU A 111 11.30 26.82 -11.38
N GLY A 112 11.24 26.01 -12.45
CA GLY A 112 11.62 26.43 -13.78
C GLY A 112 13.13 26.57 -13.98
N GLU A 113 13.94 25.93 -13.11
CA GLU A 113 15.38 25.99 -13.19
C GLU A 113 15.95 24.80 -13.98
N THR A 114 17.08 25.02 -14.63
CA THR A 114 17.81 23.95 -15.34
C THR A 114 18.95 23.47 -14.47
N VAL A 115 19.07 22.19 -14.32
CA VAL A 115 20.17 21.56 -13.58
C VAL A 115 21.30 21.18 -14.53
#